data_2205c17078af56616709f42a838732fa
#
_entry.id   2205c17078af56616709f42a838732fa
#
_cell.length_a   1.000
_cell.length_b   1.000
_cell.length_c   1.000
_cell.angle_alpha   90.00
_cell.angle_beta   90.00
_cell.angle_gamma   90.00
#
_symmetry.space_group_name_H-M   'P 1'
#
loop_
_entity.id
_entity.type
_entity.pdbx_description
1 polymer ?
#
loop_
_entity_poly.entity_id
_entity_poly.type
_entity_poly.pdbx_seq_one_letter_code
_entity_poly.pdbx_strand_id
1 'polypeptide(L)'
;MYRTTLAVTAIVAGMTAVAAQSDAIQKRNALMKSMWKDGISAPYRMAQGKEPFDQAKAEAGLAKMAEIVAQLPPLWPPNSKPPANPDTKYSSSTKIWDNKPDFEAKLANLTKSIAESRGKAKDVDGLKEVVRSLNQNCEGCHERYQVTNRK
;
A
#
# COMPACT_ATOMS: atom_id res chain seq x y z
N MET A 1 22.56 2.57 47.44
CA MET A 1 21.83 1.50 46.71
C MET A 1 20.91 2.08 45.65
N TYR A 2 21.39 2.97 44.71
CA TYR A 2 20.52 3.61 43.68
C TYR A 2 21.12 3.59 42.26
N ARG A 3 21.98 2.63 41.92
CA ARG A 3 22.67 2.62 40.60
C ARG A 3 22.22 1.54 39.62
N THR A 4 21.30 0.64 40.00
CA THR A 4 20.91 -0.53 39.18
C THR A 4 19.56 -0.41 38.48
N THR A 5 18.73 0.57 38.80
CA THR A 5 17.37 0.72 38.22
C THR A 5 17.29 1.45 36.87
N LEU A 6 18.30 2.23 36.47
CA LEU A 6 18.30 3.01 35.25
C LEU A 6 18.63 2.19 33.98
N ALA A 7 19.34 1.07 34.10
CA ALA A 7 19.75 0.27 32.94
C ALA A 7 18.62 -0.60 32.36
N VAL A 8 17.65 -1.02 33.16
CA VAL A 8 16.55 -1.90 32.76
C VAL A 8 15.50 -1.13 31.93
N THR A 9 15.25 0.12 32.24
CA THR A 9 14.24 0.94 31.53
C THR A 9 14.63 1.27 30.09
N ALA A 10 15.91 1.45 29.79
CA ALA A 10 16.40 1.76 28.45
C ALA A 10 16.30 0.56 27.48
N ILE A 11 16.48 -0.67 27.98
CA ILE A 11 16.41 -1.90 27.17
C ILE A 11 14.97 -2.21 26.75
N VAL A 12 14.00 -2.00 27.63
CA VAL A 12 12.58 -2.25 27.33
C VAL A 12 12.04 -1.27 26.28
N ALA A 13 12.43 0.01 26.34
CA ALA A 13 12.03 1.01 25.37
C ALA A 13 12.60 0.73 23.94
N GLY A 14 13.81 0.18 23.86
CA GLY A 14 14.42 -0.20 22.59
C GLY A 14 13.72 -1.38 21.91
N MET A 15 13.32 -2.39 22.65
CA MET A 15 12.63 -3.57 22.12
C MET A 15 11.22 -3.26 21.59
N THR A 16 10.49 -2.38 22.23
CA THR A 16 9.15 -1.97 21.75
C THR A 16 9.19 -1.16 20.47
N ALA A 17 10.21 -0.33 20.28
CA ALA A 17 10.37 0.47 19.06
C ALA A 17 10.70 -0.40 17.83
N VAL A 18 11.54 -1.42 17.98
CA VAL A 18 11.90 -2.36 16.91
C VAL A 18 10.71 -3.23 16.51
N ALA A 19 9.94 -3.73 17.49
CA ALA A 19 8.72 -4.50 17.21
C ALA A 19 7.69 -3.67 16.42
N ALA A 20 7.41 -2.44 16.83
CA ALA A 20 6.47 -1.55 16.15
C ALA A 20 6.91 -1.21 14.71
N GLN A 21 8.22 -1.11 14.44
CA GLN A 21 8.77 -0.92 13.10
C GLN A 21 8.51 -2.15 12.22
N SER A 22 8.79 -3.35 12.73
CA SER A 22 8.55 -4.61 12.01
C SER A 22 7.08 -4.76 11.64
N ASP A 23 6.18 -4.49 12.59
CA ASP A 23 4.74 -4.60 12.40
C ASP A 23 4.22 -3.65 11.31
N ALA A 24 4.66 -2.40 11.28
CA ALA A 24 4.27 -1.45 10.23
C ALA A 24 4.73 -1.92 8.84
N ILE A 25 5.96 -2.45 8.72
CA ILE A 25 6.51 -2.99 7.47
C ILE A 25 5.72 -4.22 7.01
N GLN A 26 5.46 -5.16 7.90
CA GLN A 26 4.71 -6.38 7.59
C GLN A 26 3.28 -6.04 7.18
N LYS A 27 2.60 -5.17 7.92
CA LYS A 27 1.21 -4.77 7.64
C LYS A 27 1.08 -4.08 6.28
N ARG A 28 1.96 -3.11 5.93
CA ARG A 28 1.88 -2.49 4.61
C ARG A 28 2.15 -3.46 3.47
N ASN A 29 3.09 -4.41 3.64
CA ASN A 29 3.36 -5.44 2.64
C ASN A 29 2.16 -6.39 2.46
N ALA A 30 1.51 -6.79 3.54
CA ALA A 30 0.30 -7.61 3.51
C ALA A 30 -0.85 -6.86 2.82
N LEU A 31 -1.07 -5.58 3.16
CA LEU A 31 -2.11 -4.76 2.53
C LEU A 31 -1.86 -4.52 1.04
N MET A 32 -0.62 -4.30 0.61
CA MET A 32 -0.29 -4.16 -0.81
C MET A 32 -0.49 -5.46 -1.59
N LYS A 33 -0.20 -6.63 -1.00
CA LYS A 33 -0.52 -7.93 -1.60
C LYS A 33 -2.03 -8.13 -1.71
N SER A 34 -2.79 -7.78 -0.67
CA SER A 34 -4.25 -7.86 -0.66
C SER A 34 -4.86 -6.86 -1.65
N MET A 35 -4.31 -5.65 -1.81
CA MET A 35 -4.72 -4.67 -2.82
C MET A 35 -4.73 -5.28 -4.23
N TRP A 36 -3.69 -6.05 -4.56
CA TRP A 36 -3.64 -6.79 -5.83
C TRP A 36 -4.58 -7.99 -5.83
N LYS A 37 -4.40 -8.92 -4.88
CA LYS A 37 -5.05 -10.24 -4.88
C LYS A 37 -6.57 -10.14 -4.71
N ASP A 38 -7.00 -9.36 -3.72
CA ASP A 38 -8.40 -9.34 -3.28
C ASP A 38 -9.15 -8.10 -3.82
N GLY A 39 -8.41 -7.08 -4.28
CA GLY A 39 -8.94 -5.86 -4.87
C GLY A 39 -8.98 -5.88 -6.39
N ILE A 40 -7.86 -5.50 -7.02
CA ILE A 40 -7.86 -5.16 -8.45
C ILE A 40 -7.71 -6.36 -9.39
N SER A 41 -7.23 -7.55 -8.96
CA SER A 41 -6.86 -8.62 -9.89
C SER A 41 -8.04 -9.17 -10.70
N ALA A 42 -9.22 -9.33 -10.09
CA ALA A 42 -10.41 -9.80 -10.79
C ALA A 42 -10.94 -8.73 -11.77
N PRO A 43 -11.16 -7.45 -11.36
CA PRO A 43 -11.44 -6.35 -12.28
C PRO A 43 -10.47 -6.28 -13.46
N TYR A 44 -9.17 -6.42 -13.19
CA TYR A 44 -8.13 -6.39 -14.22
C TYR A 44 -8.26 -7.52 -15.24
N ARG A 45 -8.51 -8.78 -14.80
CA ARG A 45 -8.70 -9.91 -15.72
C ARG A 45 -9.97 -9.79 -16.55
N MET A 46 -11.06 -9.31 -15.96
CA MET A 46 -12.30 -9.03 -16.69
C MET A 46 -12.11 -7.92 -17.74
N ALA A 47 -11.42 -6.83 -17.41
CA ALA A 47 -11.10 -5.76 -18.35
C ALA A 47 -10.23 -6.25 -19.54
N GLN A 48 -9.40 -7.28 -19.33
CA GLN A 48 -8.59 -7.91 -20.38
C GLN A 48 -9.32 -9.01 -21.16
N GLY A 49 -10.58 -9.32 -20.84
CA GLY A 49 -11.34 -10.39 -21.45
C GLY A 49 -10.87 -11.81 -21.05
N LYS A 50 -10.04 -11.93 -19.99
CA LYS A 50 -9.56 -13.21 -19.46
C LYS A 50 -10.56 -13.90 -18.53
N GLU A 51 -11.54 -13.15 -18.05
CA GLU A 51 -12.70 -13.62 -17.30
C GLU A 51 -13.96 -12.93 -17.84
N PRO A 52 -15.13 -13.59 -17.80
CA PRO A 52 -16.40 -12.95 -18.09
C PRO A 52 -16.64 -11.75 -17.17
N PHE A 53 -17.28 -10.71 -17.69
CA PHE A 53 -17.65 -9.56 -16.89
C PHE A 53 -18.69 -9.94 -15.84
N ASP A 54 -18.43 -9.52 -14.60
CA ASP A 54 -19.31 -9.66 -13.44
C ASP A 54 -19.24 -8.35 -12.65
N GLN A 55 -20.32 -7.57 -12.72
CA GLN A 55 -20.39 -6.27 -12.07
C GLN A 55 -20.27 -6.38 -10.55
N ALA A 56 -20.92 -7.36 -9.94
CA ALA A 56 -20.89 -7.53 -8.49
C ALA A 56 -19.47 -7.83 -8.00
N LYS A 57 -18.76 -8.69 -8.73
CA LYS A 57 -17.36 -9.05 -8.45
C LYS A 57 -16.41 -7.84 -8.67
N ALA A 58 -16.67 -7.03 -9.68
CA ALA A 58 -15.91 -5.81 -9.92
C ALA A 58 -16.07 -4.80 -8.78
N GLU A 59 -17.31 -4.53 -8.39
CA GLU A 59 -17.63 -3.62 -7.28
C GLU A 59 -17.11 -4.12 -5.92
N ALA A 60 -17.17 -5.44 -5.67
CA ALA A 60 -16.58 -6.03 -4.48
C ALA A 60 -15.05 -5.82 -4.42
N GLY A 61 -14.36 -5.95 -5.55
CA GLY A 61 -12.93 -5.66 -5.64
C GLY A 61 -12.62 -4.19 -5.35
N LEU A 62 -13.39 -3.26 -5.92
CA LEU A 62 -13.25 -1.82 -5.66
C LEU A 62 -13.56 -1.45 -4.20
N ALA A 63 -14.57 -2.08 -3.59
CA ALA A 63 -14.87 -1.90 -2.18
C ALA A 63 -13.70 -2.38 -1.30
N LYS A 64 -13.11 -3.53 -1.64
CA LYS A 64 -11.93 -4.06 -0.94
C LYS A 64 -10.73 -3.13 -1.06
N MET A 65 -10.49 -2.53 -2.23
CA MET A 65 -9.45 -1.52 -2.41
C MET A 65 -9.68 -0.30 -1.51
N ALA A 66 -10.92 0.17 -1.38
CA ALA A 66 -11.28 1.29 -0.50
C ALA A 66 -10.99 0.99 0.98
N GLU A 67 -11.33 -0.21 1.45
CA GLU A 67 -11.00 -0.66 2.81
C GLU A 67 -9.49 -0.71 3.07
N ILE A 68 -8.72 -1.16 2.08
CA ILE A 68 -7.26 -1.29 2.20
C ILE A 68 -6.60 0.08 2.19
N VAL A 69 -6.95 0.95 1.24
CA VAL A 69 -6.29 2.26 1.12
C VAL A 69 -6.49 3.13 2.35
N ALA A 70 -7.63 3.01 3.03
CA ALA A 70 -7.92 3.72 4.27
C ALA A 70 -6.97 3.33 5.43
N GLN A 71 -6.36 2.14 5.37
CA GLN A 71 -5.44 1.64 6.39
C GLN A 71 -3.97 2.01 6.12
N LEU A 72 -3.65 2.50 4.92
CA LEU A 72 -2.26 2.74 4.51
C LEU A 72 -1.58 3.95 5.20
N PRO A 73 -2.24 5.12 5.39
CA PRO A 73 -1.56 6.35 5.81
C PRO A 73 -0.64 6.22 7.04
N PRO A 74 -1.01 5.53 8.14
CA PRO A 74 -0.16 5.44 9.34
C PRO A 74 1.02 4.48 9.20
N LEU A 75 1.16 3.75 8.09
CA LEU A 75 2.11 2.65 7.97
C LEU A 75 3.53 3.06 7.52
N TRP A 76 3.80 4.37 7.43
CA TRP A 76 5.14 4.92 7.18
C TRP A 76 5.59 5.84 8.32
N PRO A 77 5.68 5.35 9.57
CA PRO A 77 6.23 6.14 10.66
C PRO A 77 7.74 6.38 10.43
N PRO A 78 8.34 7.42 11.05
CA PRO A 78 9.75 7.77 10.85
C PRO A 78 10.71 6.61 11.09
N ASN A 79 10.45 5.79 12.09
CA ASN A 79 11.27 4.63 12.46
C ASN A 79 11.13 3.44 11.49
N SER A 80 10.24 3.47 10.50
CA SER A 80 10.08 2.40 9.50
C SER A 80 10.77 2.68 8.16
N LYS A 81 11.63 3.71 8.10
CA LYS A 81 12.50 3.99 6.94
C LYS A 81 13.45 2.80 6.72
N PRO A 82 13.48 2.19 5.52
CA PRO A 82 14.34 1.06 5.26
C PRO A 82 15.81 1.49 5.17
N PRO A 83 16.77 0.56 5.31
CA PRO A 83 18.16 0.82 4.95
C PRO A 83 18.28 1.13 3.45
N ALA A 84 19.40 1.72 3.03
CA ALA A 84 19.64 2.11 1.64
C ALA A 84 19.55 0.92 0.66
N ASN A 85 19.95 -0.28 1.09
CA ASN A 85 19.90 -1.52 0.33
C ASN A 85 19.12 -2.59 1.12
N PRO A 86 17.79 -2.58 1.08
CA PRO A 86 16.99 -3.57 1.79
C PRO A 86 17.11 -4.95 1.12
N ASP A 87 17.23 -6.00 1.94
CA ASP A 87 17.34 -7.40 1.46
C ASP A 87 15.96 -8.02 1.14
N THR A 88 15.12 -7.28 0.44
CA THR A 88 13.80 -7.72 0.01
C THR A 88 13.57 -7.37 -1.46
N LYS A 89 12.84 -8.24 -2.18
CA LYS A 89 12.52 -8.01 -3.60
C LYS A 89 11.83 -6.67 -3.84
N TYR A 90 10.93 -6.29 -2.94
CA TYR A 90 10.22 -5.00 -2.98
C TYR A 90 10.31 -4.33 -1.62
N SER A 91 10.61 -3.06 -1.60
CA SER A 91 10.62 -2.25 -0.40
C SER A 91 10.13 -0.83 -0.66
N SER A 92 9.84 -0.10 0.40
CA SER A 92 9.58 1.33 0.30
C SER A 92 10.89 2.08 0.01
N SER A 93 10.84 3.04 -0.91
CA SER A 93 11.95 3.96 -1.14
C SER A 93 12.11 4.92 0.05
N THR A 94 13.33 5.30 0.38
CA THR A 94 13.63 6.35 1.36
C THR A 94 13.03 7.70 0.98
N LYS A 95 12.76 7.93 -0.30
CA LYS A 95 12.10 9.14 -0.84
C LYS A 95 10.74 9.44 -0.21
N ILE A 96 10.07 8.43 0.38
CA ILE A 96 8.81 8.63 1.12
C ILE A 96 9.02 9.59 2.30
N TRP A 97 10.12 9.43 3.04
CA TRP A 97 10.44 10.25 4.20
C TRP A 97 11.11 11.56 3.81
N ASP A 98 11.76 11.59 2.65
CA ASP A 98 12.42 12.79 2.13
C ASP A 98 11.40 13.77 1.50
N ASN A 99 10.24 13.26 1.00
CA ASN A 99 9.16 14.06 0.42
C ASN A 99 7.79 13.52 0.83
N LYS A 100 7.52 13.53 2.11
CA LYS A 100 6.29 12.99 2.69
C LYS A 100 5.01 13.66 2.17
N PRO A 101 4.94 15.00 1.95
CA PRO A 101 3.75 15.64 1.39
C PRO A 101 3.35 15.11 -0.01
N ASP A 102 4.31 14.90 -0.91
CA ASP A 102 4.02 14.34 -2.24
C ASP A 102 3.56 12.88 -2.15
N PHE A 103 4.16 12.09 -1.26
CA PHE A 103 3.71 10.72 -1.01
C PHE A 103 2.28 10.67 -0.48
N GLU A 104 1.93 11.52 0.48
CA GLU A 104 0.58 11.62 1.04
C GLU A 104 -0.43 12.09 0.00
N ALA A 105 -0.05 13.05 -0.86
CA ALA A 105 -0.88 13.48 -1.98
C ALA A 105 -1.17 12.32 -2.97
N LYS A 106 -0.20 11.45 -3.24
CA LYS A 106 -0.41 10.26 -4.08
C LYS A 106 -1.36 9.24 -3.43
N LEU A 107 -1.27 9.03 -2.11
CA LEU A 107 -2.23 8.19 -1.38
C LEU A 107 -3.64 8.80 -1.43
N ALA A 108 -3.77 10.10 -1.25
CA ALA A 108 -5.05 10.80 -1.34
C ALA A 108 -5.64 10.69 -2.75
N ASN A 109 -4.84 10.83 -3.81
CA ASN A 109 -5.26 10.67 -5.18
C ASN A 109 -5.74 9.24 -5.48
N LEU A 110 -5.04 8.22 -4.97
CA LEU A 110 -5.49 6.83 -5.09
C LEU A 110 -6.83 6.61 -4.38
N THR A 111 -6.98 7.13 -3.16
CA THR A 111 -8.24 7.06 -2.40
C THR A 111 -9.39 7.68 -3.17
N LYS A 112 -9.19 8.89 -3.71
CA LYS A 112 -10.16 9.59 -4.55
C LYS A 112 -10.51 8.80 -5.80
N SER A 113 -9.51 8.28 -6.51
CA SER A 113 -9.69 7.51 -7.75
C SER A 113 -10.50 6.22 -7.49
N ILE A 114 -10.25 5.53 -6.39
CA ILE A 114 -11.05 4.35 -5.99
C ILE A 114 -12.51 4.75 -5.71
N ALA A 115 -12.72 5.83 -4.95
CA ALA A 115 -14.07 6.30 -4.64
C ALA A 115 -14.85 6.69 -5.89
N GLU A 116 -14.20 7.40 -6.83
CA GLU A 116 -14.79 7.80 -8.12
C GLU A 116 -15.04 6.64 -9.09
N SER A 117 -14.33 5.53 -8.91
CA SER A 117 -14.47 4.31 -9.72
C SER A 117 -15.69 3.48 -9.33
N ARG A 118 -16.15 3.59 -8.10
CA ARG A 118 -17.33 2.85 -7.62
C ARG A 118 -18.58 3.30 -8.37
N GLY A 119 -19.34 2.32 -8.85
CA GLY A 119 -20.54 2.57 -9.65
C GLY A 119 -20.27 2.93 -11.13
N LYS A 120 -19.01 2.99 -11.57
CA LYS A 120 -18.65 3.21 -12.98
C LYS A 120 -18.43 1.91 -13.77
N ALA A 121 -18.13 0.81 -13.10
CA ALA A 121 -17.91 -0.50 -13.71
C ALA A 121 -19.26 -1.21 -14.02
N LYS A 122 -20.13 -0.57 -14.81
CA LYS A 122 -21.46 -1.09 -15.14
C LYS A 122 -21.43 -2.09 -16.30
N ASP A 123 -20.40 -2.01 -17.12
CA ASP A 123 -20.12 -2.87 -18.27
C ASP A 123 -18.60 -3.02 -18.46
N VAL A 124 -18.22 -3.78 -19.47
CA VAL A 124 -16.80 -4.05 -19.76
C VAL A 124 -16.02 -2.78 -20.09
N ASP A 125 -16.62 -1.83 -20.79
CA ASP A 125 -15.92 -0.64 -21.23
C ASP A 125 -15.74 0.35 -20.07
N GLY A 126 -16.75 0.55 -19.23
CA GLY A 126 -16.63 1.27 -17.99
C GLY A 126 -15.58 0.64 -17.04
N LEU A 127 -15.54 -0.70 -16.97
CA LEU A 127 -14.52 -1.41 -16.20
C LEU A 127 -13.11 -1.19 -16.75
N LYS A 128 -12.91 -1.19 -18.07
CA LYS A 128 -11.60 -0.87 -18.69
C LYS A 128 -11.11 0.52 -18.31
N GLU A 129 -11.99 1.52 -18.31
CA GLU A 129 -11.64 2.88 -17.92
C GLU A 129 -11.26 2.97 -16.44
N VAL A 130 -12.03 2.31 -15.57
CA VAL A 130 -11.74 2.22 -14.13
C VAL A 130 -10.37 1.58 -13.91
N VAL A 131 -10.11 0.42 -14.51
CA VAL A 131 -8.84 -0.30 -14.35
C VAL A 131 -7.67 0.52 -14.88
N ARG A 132 -7.82 1.20 -16.01
CA ARG A 132 -6.77 2.08 -16.55
C ARG A 132 -6.43 3.22 -15.60
N SER A 133 -7.44 3.92 -15.07
CA SER A 133 -7.25 5.03 -14.12
C SER A 133 -6.57 4.57 -12.83
N LEU A 134 -7.01 3.45 -12.26
CA LEU A 134 -6.39 2.89 -11.05
C LEU A 134 -4.95 2.44 -11.29
N ASN A 135 -4.67 1.82 -12.44
CA ASN A 135 -3.32 1.38 -12.80
C ASN A 135 -2.35 2.56 -12.89
N GLN A 136 -2.76 3.69 -13.49
CA GLN A 136 -1.95 4.90 -13.57
C GLN A 136 -1.60 5.45 -12.18
N ASN A 137 -2.53 5.42 -11.22
CA ASN A 137 -2.25 5.80 -9.83
C ASN A 137 -1.26 4.83 -9.16
N CYS A 138 -1.41 3.52 -9.38
CA CYS A 138 -0.50 2.50 -8.84
C CYS A 138 0.92 2.70 -9.39
N GLU A 139 1.06 2.78 -10.70
CA GLU A 139 2.36 2.95 -11.38
C GLU A 139 3.05 4.26 -10.97
N GLY A 140 2.35 5.39 -11.04
CA GLY A 140 2.91 6.70 -10.70
C GLY A 140 3.34 6.85 -9.23
N CYS A 141 2.78 6.04 -8.31
CA CYS A 141 3.27 5.93 -6.95
C CYS A 141 4.48 4.99 -6.86
N HIS A 142 4.39 3.79 -7.45
CA HIS A 142 5.42 2.75 -7.38
C HIS A 142 6.73 3.14 -8.06
N GLU A 143 6.70 3.81 -9.21
CA GLU A 143 7.90 4.32 -9.89
C GLU A 143 8.77 5.19 -8.98
N ARG A 144 8.16 5.98 -8.11
CA ARG A 144 8.88 6.92 -7.25
C ARG A 144 9.19 6.37 -5.87
N TYR A 145 8.25 5.60 -5.31
CA TYR A 145 8.23 5.24 -3.89
C TYR A 145 8.40 3.75 -3.60
N GLN A 146 8.52 2.91 -4.63
CA GLN A 146 8.88 1.50 -4.48
C GLN A 146 10.30 1.27 -4.98
N VAL A 147 11.05 0.45 -4.27
CA VAL A 147 12.33 -0.10 -4.73
C VAL A 147 12.13 -1.55 -5.12
N THR A 148 12.58 -1.90 -6.32
CA THR A 148 12.63 -3.28 -6.80
C THR A 148 14.07 -3.73 -6.86
N ASN A 149 14.47 -4.62 -5.96
CA ASN A 149 15.78 -5.23 -5.97
C ASN A 149 15.75 -6.45 -6.90
N ARG A 150 16.35 -6.34 -8.07
CA ARG A 150 16.63 -7.47 -8.94
C ARG A 150 17.87 -8.17 -8.40
N LYS A 151 17.70 -9.32 -7.75
CA LYS A 151 18.81 -10.26 -7.50
C LYS A 151 19.01 -11.13 -8.72
#